data_d619cfbb95dcc7411400928867665ff1
#
_entry.id   d619cfbb95dcc7411400928867665ff1
#
_cell.length_a   1.000
_cell.length_b   1.000
_cell.length_c   1.000
_cell.angle_alpha   90.00
_cell.angle_beta   90.00
_cell.angle_gamma   90.00
#
_symmetry.space_group_name_H-M   'P 1'
#
loop_
_entity.id
_entity.type
_entity.pdbx_description
1 polymer ?
#
loop_
_entity_poly.entity_id
_entity_poly.type
_entity_poly.pdbx_seq_one_letter_code
_entity_poly.pdbx_strand_id
1 'polypeptide(L)'
;MAKLDLREGEELIEQAAASHVKKVLIMPQANPGNLFVTNQRVVFRPTQGRPSSQFEYELSDLRSFSEGMASTITLHTKSGEEHKITGMFNKKLISALEKAGLAQE
;
A
#
# COMPACT_ATOMS: atom_id res chain seq x y z
N MET A 1 -12.85 13.15 -1.00
CA MET A 1 -11.44 12.88 -0.72
C MET A 1 -11.33 11.84 0.38
N ALA A 2 -10.56 10.79 0.14
CA ALA A 2 -10.41 9.74 1.12
C ALA A 2 -9.57 10.23 2.30
N LYS A 3 -10.03 9.93 3.51
CA LYS A 3 -9.31 10.25 4.73
C LYS A 3 -9.19 8.99 5.58
N LEU A 4 -8.07 8.88 6.25
CA LEU A 4 -7.84 7.81 7.20
C LEU A 4 -8.08 8.35 8.60
N ASP A 5 -8.89 7.64 9.39
CA ASP A 5 -9.07 7.98 10.79
C ASP A 5 -7.85 7.50 11.58
N LEU A 6 -7.05 8.44 12.05
CA LEU A 6 -5.81 8.12 12.75
C LEU A 6 -6.09 7.68 14.17
N ARG A 7 -5.32 6.70 14.63
CA ARG A 7 -5.36 6.23 16.01
C ARG A 7 -4.59 7.18 16.90
N GLU A 8 -4.72 6.99 18.22
CA GLU A 8 -3.92 7.75 19.17
C GLU A 8 -2.42 7.48 18.91
N GLY A 9 -1.64 8.54 18.83
CA GLY A 9 -0.21 8.44 18.57
C GLY A 9 0.16 8.14 17.12
N GLU A 10 -0.82 8.00 16.24
CA GLU A 10 -0.57 7.71 14.83
C GLU A 10 -0.40 9.00 14.04
N GLU A 11 0.63 9.03 13.19
CA GLU A 11 0.88 10.15 12.29
C GLU A 11 0.90 9.67 10.85
N LEU A 12 0.22 10.40 9.99
CA LEU A 12 0.23 10.11 8.55
C LEU A 12 1.57 10.58 7.98
N ILE A 13 2.32 9.65 7.38
CA ILE A 13 3.58 9.97 6.73
C ILE A 13 3.34 10.40 5.30
N GLU A 14 2.50 9.67 4.57
CA GLU A 14 2.19 9.99 3.18
C GLU A 14 0.84 9.38 2.80
N GLN A 15 0.18 10.07 1.88
CA GLN A 15 -1.04 9.58 1.25
C GLN A 15 -0.95 9.90 -0.23
N ALA A 16 -1.23 8.93 -1.08
CA ALA A 16 -1.17 9.17 -2.52
C ALA A 16 -2.16 8.28 -3.25
N ALA A 17 -2.61 8.78 -4.40
CA ALA A 17 -3.44 7.99 -5.30
C ALA A 17 -2.60 6.86 -5.89
N ALA A 18 -3.14 5.65 -5.88
CA ALA A 18 -2.47 4.47 -6.40
C ALA A 18 -3.53 3.43 -6.74
N SER A 19 -3.11 2.36 -7.42
CA SER A 19 -4.00 1.26 -7.75
C SER A 19 -3.46 -0.03 -7.15
N HIS A 20 -4.34 -0.79 -6.50
CA HIS A 20 -4.01 -2.12 -6.00
C HIS A 20 -4.34 -3.13 -7.10
N VAL A 21 -3.32 -3.82 -7.59
CA VAL A 21 -3.49 -4.79 -8.67
C VAL A 21 -3.78 -6.15 -8.06
N LYS A 22 -4.96 -6.69 -8.34
CA LYS A 22 -5.36 -8.03 -7.90
C LYS A 22 -5.63 -8.88 -9.12
N LYS A 23 -5.25 -10.14 -9.04
CA LYS A 23 -5.63 -11.12 -10.04
C LYS A 23 -7.06 -11.58 -9.77
N VAL A 24 -7.90 -11.51 -10.80
CA VAL A 24 -9.22 -12.10 -10.79
C VAL A 24 -9.21 -13.17 -11.87
N LEU A 25 -9.27 -14.43 -11.45
CA LEU A 25 -8.99 -15.57 -12.33
C LEU A 25 -7.56 -15.49 -12.82
N ILE A 26 -7.33 -15.31 -14.13
CA ILE A 26 -6.00 -15.18 -14.71
C ILE A 26 -5.70 -13.75 -15.15
N MET A 27 -6.64 -12.82 -14.96
CA MET A 27 -6.51 -11.45 -15.44
C MET A 27 -6.16 -10.51 -14.28
N PRO A 28 -5.10 -9.69 -14.40
CA PRO A 28 -4.85 -8.67 -13.41
C PRO A 28 -5.87 -7.54 -13.53
N GLN A 29 -6.34 -7.05 -12.38
CA GLN A 29 -7.24 -5.90 -12.34
C GLN A 29 -6.65 -4.85 -11.42
N ALA A 30 -6.57 -3.62 -11.94
CA ALA A 30 -6.15 -2.48 -11.15
C ALA A 30 -7.37 -1.85 -10.50
N ASN A 31 -7.32 -1.67 -9.18
CA ASN A 31 -8.40 -1.06 -8.42
C ASN A 31 -7.90 0.29 -7.90
N PRO A 32 -8.35 1.41 -8.48
CA PRO A 32 -7.85 2.72 -8.07
C PRO A 32 -8.32 3.10 -6.67
N GLY A 33 -7.47 3.81 -5.96
CA GLY A 33 -7.78 4.25 -4.61
C GLY A 33 -6.67 5.10 -4.06
N ASN A 34 -6.52 5.04 -2.75
CA ASN A 34 -5.47 5.78 -2.04
C ASN A 34 -4.71 4.86 -1.12
N LEU A 35 -3.39 4.97 -1.15
CA LEU A 35 -2.53 4.29 -0.20
C LEU A 35 -2.11 5.26 0.88
N PHE A 36 -2.27 4.85 2.13
CA PHE A 36 -1.90 5.63 3.31
C PHE A 36 -0.76 4.92 4.02
N VAL A 37 0.30 5.64 4.30
CA VAL A 37 1.43 5.13 5.08
C VAL A 37 1.52 5.96 6.35
N THR A 38 1.40 5.31 7.49
CA THR A 38 1.52 5.97 8.78
C THR A 38 2.70 5.39 9.55
N ASN A 39 2.94 5.93 10.74
CA ASN A 39 3.97 5.37 11.62
C ASN A 39 3.53 4.08 12.31
N GLN A 40 2.31 3.58 12.04
CA GLN A 40 1.79 2.37 12.66
C GLN A 40 1.32 1.32 11.66
N ARG A 41 0.83 1.73 10.47
CA ARG A 41 0.21 0.81 9.51
C ARG A 41 0.27 1.33 8.09
N VAL A 42 -0.02 0.43 7.14
CA VAL A 42 -0.21 0.75 5.72
C VAL A 42 -1.63 0.35 5.35
N VAL A 43 -2.37 1.26 4.77
CA VAL A 43 -3.79 1.05 4.46
C VAL A 43 -4.05 1.41 3.00
N PHE A 44 -4.78 0.55 2.30
CA PHE A 44 -5.28 0.86 0.98
C PHE A 44 -6.80 0.94 1.02
N ARG A 45 -7.35 2.06 0.53
CA ARG A 45 -8.79 2.25 0.45
C ARG A 45 -9.17 2.50 -1.00
N PRO A 46 -9.90 1.58 -1.63
CA PRO A 46 -10.33 1.77 -3.01
C PRO A 46 -11.40 2.86 -3.12
N THR A 47 -11.32 3.67 -4.18
CA THR A 47 -12.35 4.64 -4.52
C THR A 47 -13.29 4.08 -5.57
N GLN A 48 -12.77 3.15 -6.36
CA GLN A 48 -13.55 2.43 -7.37
C GLN A 48 -13.05 1.00 -7.42
N GLY A 49 -13.81 0.15 -8.07
CA GLY A 49 -13.45 -1.25 -8.21
C GLY A 49 -14.00 -2.09 -7.08
N ARG A 50 -13.31 -3.17 -6.75
CA ARG A 50 -13.83 -4.16 -5.80
C ARG A 50 -13.49 -3.77 -4.37
N PRO A 51 -14.48 -3.78 -3.46
CA PRO A 51 -14.17 -3.57 -2.03
C PRO A 51 -13.17 -4.57 -1.48
N SER A 52 -13.09 -5.76 -2.06
CA SER A 52 -12.11 -6.77 -1.65
C SER A 52 -10.67 -6.37 -1.93
N SER A 53 -10.44 -5.28 -2.68
CA SER A 53 -9.09 -4.77 -2.90
C SER A 53 -8.56 -3.96 -1.71
N GLN A 54 -9.41 -3.63 -0.75
CA GLN A 54 -8.99 -2.91 0.44
C GLN A 54 -8.10 -3.78 1.33
N PHE A 55 -7.06 -3.19 1.89
CA PHE A 55 -6.26 -3.90 2.89
C PHE A 55 -5.76 -2.93 3.95
N GLU A 56 -5.39 -3.51 5.07
CA GLU A 56 -4.79 -2.77 6.18
C GLU A 56 -3.84 -3.72 6.89
N TYR A 57 -2.58 -3.31 7.03
CA TYR A 57 -1.57 -4.10 7.73
C TYR A 57 -0.84 -3.23 8.73
N GLU A 58 -0.71 -3.73 9.97
CA GLU A 58 0.20 -3.13 10.92
C GLU A 58 1.63 -3.25 10.38
N LEU A 59 2.48 -2.28 10.66
CA LEU A 59 3.88 -2.36 10.22
C LEU A 59 4.56 -3.63 10.73
N SER A 60 4.17 -4.09 11.91
CA SER A 60 4.71 -5.33 12.47
C SER A 60 4.31 -6.58 11.70
N ASP A 61 3.27 -6.50 10.87
CA ASP A 61 2.82 -7.61 10.03
C ASP A 61 3.43 -7.58 8.64
N LEU A 62 4.19 -6.53 8.32
CA LEU A 62 4.87 -6.39 7.04
C LEU A 62 6.34 -6.77 7.21
N ARG A 63 6.85 -7.55 6.25
CA ARG A 63 8.25 -7.97 6.24
C ARG A 63 9.12 -6.94 5.53
N SER A 64 8.68 -6.48 4.36
CA SER A 64 9.47 -5.63 3.50
C SER A 64 8.62 -5.15 2.33
N PHE A 65 9.24 -4.33 1.48
CA PHE A 65 8.65 -4.00 0.18
C PHE A 65 9.73 -4.11 -0.88
N SER A 66 9.30 -4.27 -2.12
CA SER A 66 10.23 -4.27 -3.26
C SER A 66 9.70 -3.34 -4.34
N GLU A 67 10.63 -2.79 -5.12
CA GLU A 67 10.29 -1.93 -6.25
C GLU A 67 10.49 -2.73 -7.52
N GLY A 68 9.44 -2.78 -8.34
CA GLY A 68 9.49 -3.49 -9.61
C GLY A 68 9.50 -2.53 -10.79
N MET A 69 9.32 -3.07 -11.99
CA MET A 69 9.25 -2.30 -13.21
C MET A 69 7.96 -1.49 -13.26
N ALA A 70 7.98 -0.38 -14.03
CA ALA A 70 6.82 0.47 -14.24
C ALA A 70 6.25 1.05 -12.95
N SER A 71 7.13 1.45 -12.03
CA SER A 71 6.75 2.08 -10.76
C SER A 71 5.82 1.21 -9.91
N THR A 72 6.06 -0.10 -9.90
CA THR A 72 5.29 -1.03 -9.09
C THR A 72 5.97 -1.23 -7.74
N ILE A 73 5.19 -1.10 -6.66
CA ILE A 73 5.63 -1.46 -5.32
C ILE A 73 4.96 -2.76 -4.94
N THR A 74 5.72 -3.72 -4.43
CA THR A 74 5.15 -4.96 -3.90
C THR A 74 5.37 -4.96 -2.40
N LEU A 75 4.28 -5.03 -1.65
CA LEU A 75 4.33 -5.17 -0.19
C LEU A 75 4.37 -6.64 0.15
N HIS A 76 5.34 -7.04 0.96
CA HIS A 76 5.48 -8.43 1.39
C HIS A 76 5.08 -8.55 2.85
N THR A 77 4.07 -9.37 3.12
CA THR A 77 3.60 -9.60 4.48
C THR A 77 4.38 -10.75 5.11
N LYS A 78 4.39 -10.78 6.45
CA LYS A 78 5.04 -11.88 7.18
C LYS A 78 4.31 -13.19 6.99
N SER A 79 3.03 -13.15 6.62
CA SER A 79 2.25 -14.35 6.33
C SER A 79 2.52 -14.91 4.93
N GLY A 80 3.29 -14.21 4.09
CA GLY A 80 3.62 -14.66 2.75
C GLY A 80 2.78 -14.08 1.64
N GLU A 81 1.81 -13.23 1.96
CA GLU A 81 1.01 -12.56 0.94
C GLU A 81 1.77 -11.40 0.32
N GLU A 82 1.46 -11.10 -0.93
CA GLU A 82 2.06 -9.99 -1.64
C GLU A 82 0.96 -9.11 -2.22
N HIS A 83 1.17 -7.79 -2.15
CA HIS A 83 0.22 -6.83 -2.69
C HIS A 83 0.95 -5.87 -3.60
N LYS A 84 0.54 -5.80 -4.85
CA LYS A 84 1.16 -4.93 -5.84
C LYS A 84 0.42 -3.60 -5.94
N ILE A 85 1.17 -2.52 -5.84
CA ILE A 85 0.64 -1.17 -5.91
C ILE A 85 1.31 -0.45 -7.07
N THR A 86 0.50 0.10 -7.98
CA THR A 86 1.00 0.86 -9.12
C THR A 86 0.51 2.30 -9.03
N GLY A 87 1.30 3.25 -9.55
CA GLY A 87 0.89 4.64 -9.58
C GLY A 87 2.05 5.58 -9.83
N MET A 88 1.73 6.81 -10.21
CA MET A 88 2.74 7.80 -10.54
C MET A 88 3.42 8.42 -9.31
N PHE A 89 2.86 8.22 -8.13
CA PHE A 89 3.39 8.78 -6.90
C PHE A 89 4.20 7.77 -6.08
N ASN A 90 4.62 6.67 -6.71
CA ASN A 90 5.27 5.59 -5.97
C ASN A 90 6.61 5.99 -5.35
N LYS A 91 7.32 6.97 -5.91
CA LYS A 91 8.55 7.46 -5.28
C LYS A 91 8.27 8.05 -3.89
N LYS A 92 7.18 8.79 -3.76
CA LYS A 92 6.77 9.33 -2.46
C LYS A 92 6.39 8.21 -1.50
N LEU A 93 5.70 7.20 -2.00
CA LEU A 93 5.27 6.07 -1.19
C LEU A 93 6.46 5.23 -0.74
N ILE A 94 7.45 5.03 -1.60
CA ILE A 94 8.68 4.32 -1.24
C ILE A 94 9.39 5.05 -0.10
N SER A 95 9.54 6.37 -0.25
CA SER A 95 10.17 7.19 0.79
C SER A 95 9.40 7.09 2.11
N ALA A 96 8.07 7.08 2.04
CA ALA A 96 7.23 6.96 3.23
C ALA A 96 7.38 5.59 3.90
N LEU A 97 7.43 4.52 3.10
CA LEU A 97 7.63 3.17 3.64
C LEU A 97 8.97 3.05 4.35
N GLU A 98 10.02 3.66 3.78
CA GLU A 98 11.33 3.68 4.42
C GLU A 98 11.29 4.47 5.73
N LYS A 99 10.61 5.62 5.74
CA LYS A 99 10.46 6.42 6.97
C LYS A 99 9.67 5.67 8.03
N ALA A 100 8.73 4.83 7.62
CA ALA A 100 7.98 4.00 8.56
C ALA A 100 8.81 2.85 9.11
N GLY A 101 10.01 2.64 8.60
CA GLY A 101 10.93 1.61 9.08
C GLY A 101 10.86 0.30 8.30
N LEU A 102 10.16 0.27 7.18
CA LEU A 102 10.06 -0.94 6.37
C LEU A 102 11.28 -1.08 5.48
N ALA A 103 11.87 -2.28 5.45
CA ALA A 103 13.04 -2.55 4.65
C ALA A 103 12.68 -2.77 3.18
N GLN A 104 13.55 -2.33 2.28
CA GLN A 104 13.40 -2.60 0.86
C GLN A 104 14.20 -3.84 0.50
N GLU A 105 13.55 -4.76 -0.21
CA GLU A 105 14.23 -5.95 -0.73
C GLU A 105 14.95 -5.68 -2.02
#